data_25b57e9ff8a66eddc7b37780156927d7
#
_entry.id   25b57e9ff8a66eddc7b37780156927d7
#
_cell.length_a   1.000
_cell.length_b   1.000
_cell.length_c   1.000
_cell.angle_alpha   90.00
_cell.angle_beta   90.00
_cell.angle_gamma   90.00
#
_symmetry.space_group_name_H-M   'P 1'
#
loop_
_entity.id
_entity.type
_entity.pdbx_description
1 polymer ?
#
loop_
_entity_poly.entity_id
_entity_poly.type
_entity_poly.pdbx_seq_one_letter_code
_entity_poly.pdbx_strand_id
1 'polypeptide(L)'
;MSQLTRKAIMKCTLELAEKKSLKKITIKDIADECGITRSTFYYHFSDIYDVLDGVVQAKIDEFNEEYNGEMDKVLMRFIEYSIIHRKVWDNLFDARGREWLEKYVKTRIHYLALLQIRKMSEGYILSIKDVEIICSFYEEAIFGLLIRWIIKEE
;
A
#
# COMPACT_ATOMS: atom_id res chain seq x y z
N MET A 1 6.67 -10.86 21.54
CA MET A 1 7.79 -9.94 21.21
C MET A 1 7.88 -9.65 19.70
N SER A 2 7.72 -10.62 18.83
CA SER A 2 7.84 -10.45 17.35
C SER A 2 6.92 -9.38 16.74
N GLN A 3 5.65 -9.31 17.13
CA GLN A 3 4.70 -8.32 16.54
C GLN A 3 4.97 -6.88 16.98
N LEU A 4 5.42 -6.65 18.21
CA LEU A 4 5.76 -5.30 18.69
C LEU A 4 6.96 -4.73 17.93
N THR A 5 7.99 -5.56 17.73
CA THR A 5 9.17 -5.16 16.96
C THR A 5 8.81 -4.87 15.50
N ARG A 6 7.96 -5.71 14.87
CA ARG A 6 7.47 -5.48 13.52
C ARG A 6 6.74 -4.14 13.39
N LYS A 7 5.85 -3.81 14.31
CA LYS A 7 5.14 -2.51 14.35
C LYS A 7 6.11 -1.34 14.58
N ALA A 8 7.11 -1.50 15.43
CA ALA A 8 8.13 -0.47 15.65
C ALA A 8 8.93 -0.18 14.38
N ILE A 9 9.36 -1.20 13.64
CA ILE A 9 10.07 -1.03 12.36
C ILE A 9 9.19 -0.28 11.35
N MET A 10 7.91 -0.64 11.20
CA MET A 10 6.98 0.04 10.32
C MET A 10 6.84 1.52 10.68
N LYS A 11 6.68 1.83 11.97
CA LYS A 11 6.57 3.21 12.45
C LYS A 11 7.83 4.03 12.17
N CYS A 12 9.01 3.53 12.54
CA CYS A 12 10.28 4.21 12.29
C CYS A 12 10.52 4.45 10.79
N THR A 13 10.14 3.48 9.94
CA THR A 13 10.27 3.62 8.48
C THR A 13 9.39 4.74 7.95
N LEU A 14 8.13 4.85 8.41
CA LEU A 14 7.24 5.96 8.04
C LEU A 14 7.79 7.32 8.49
N GLU A 15 8.25 7.43 9.74
CA GLU A 15 8.83 8.67 10.28
C GLU A 15 10.06 9.12 9.49
N LEU A 16 10.88 8.20 9.02
CA LEU A 16 12.01 8.50 8.14
C LEU A 16 11.53 8.89 6.73
N ALA A 17 10.50 8.22 6.19
CA ALA A 17 9.95 8.51 4.88
C ALA A 17 9.24 9.89 4.83
N GLU A 18 8.75 10.41 5.95
CA GLU A 18 8.25 11.78 6.05
C GLU A 18 9.36 12.84 5.96
N LYS A 19 10.58 12.48 6.37
CA LYS A 19 11.71 13.41 6.49
C LYS A 19 12.62 13.43 5.24
N LYS A 20 12.75 12.30 4.56
CA LYS A 20 13.68 12.16 3.41
C LYS A 20 13.17 11.14 2.38
N SER A 21 13.60 11.32 1.12
CA SER A 21 13.29 10.37 0.04
C SER A 21 13.67 8.95 0.42
N LEU A 22 12.81 8.00 0.08
CA LEU A 22 12.98 6.57 0.35
C LEU A 22 14.31 6.02 -0.16
N LYS A 23 14.78 6.49 -1.31
CA LYS A 23 16.06 6.11 -1.93
C LYS A 23 17.29 6.48 -1.07
N LYS A 24 17.13 7.42 -0.12
CA LYS A 24 18.18 7.83 0.83
C LYS A 24 18.05 7.12 2.18
N ILE A 25 17.01 6.32 2.38
CA ILE A 25 16.79 5.56 3.60
C ILE A 25 17.48 4.21 3.46
N THR A 26 18.38 3.90 4.38
CA THR A 26 19.05 2.60 4.45
C THR A 26 18.47 1.76 5.59
N ILE A 27 18.66 0.44 5.51
CA ILE A 27 18.29 -0.46 6.63
C ILE A 27 19.05 -0.11 7.90
N LYS A 28 20.24 0.47 7.76
CA LYS A 28 20.99 0.99 8.91
C LYS A 28 20.24 2.15 9.57
N ASP A 29 19.76 3.11 8.79
CA ASP A 29 19.00 4.24 9.33
C ASP A 29 17.77 3.76 10.10
N ILE A 30 17.02 2.78 9.55
CA ILE A 30 15.84 2.22 10.18
C ILE A 30 16.22 1.48 11.48
N ALA A 31 17.28 0.67 11.44
CA ALA A 31 17.75 -0.08 12.60
C ALA A 31 18.21 0.86 13.73
N ASP A 32 18.97 1.90 13.40
CA ASP A 32 19.44 2.92 14.35
C ASP A 32 18.25 3.70 14.96
N GLU A 33 17.27 4.14 14.14
CA GLU A 33 16.05 4.84 14.60
C GLU A 33 15.20 3.98 15.53
N CYS A 34 15.08 2.66 15.24
CA CYS A 34 14.33 1.72 16.07
C CYS A 34 15.07 1.19 17.30
N GLY A 35 16.37 1.44 17.42
CA GLY A 35 17.21 0.85 18.47
C GLY A 35 17.36 -0.68 18.34
N ILE A 36 17.42 -1.22 17.12
CA ILE A 36 17.55 -2.65 16.83
C ILE A 36 18.81 -2.93 15.99
N THR A 37 19.15 -4.20 15.85
CA THR A 37 20.22 -4.62 14.94
C THR A 37 19.70 -4.83 13.51
N ARG A 38 20.59 -4.79 12.50
CA ARG A 38 20.23 -5.15 11.12
C ARG A 38 19.71 -6.59 11.01
N SER A 39 20.28 -7.53 11.79
CA SER A 39 19.79 -8.90 11.80
C SER A 39 18.35 -9.01 12.34
N THR A 40 18.00 -8.18 13.33
CA THR A 40 16.63 -8.07 13.82
C THR A 40 15.69 -7.52 12.74
N PHE A 41 16.13 -6.52 11.96
CA PHE A 41 15.37 -6.04 10.82
C PHE A 41 15.10 -7.17 9.82
N TYR A 42 16.15 -7.86 9.35
CA TYR A 42 16.02 -8.94 8.36
C TYR A 42 15.26 -10.18 8.86
N TYR A 43 15.12 -10.36 10.16
CA TYR A 43 14.23 -11.36 10.72
C TYR A 43 12.75 -11.04 10.44
N HIS A 44 12.39 -9.76 10.33
CA HIS A 44 10.99 -9.30 10.17
C HIS A 44 10.63 -8.91 8.75
N PHE A 45 11.58 -8.39 7.98
CA PHE A 45 11.37 -7.82 6.66
C PHE A 45 12.57 -8.10 5.75
N SER A 46 12.31 -8.39 4.48
CA SER A 46 13.34 -8.64 3.47
C SER A 46 14.04 -7.34 3.02
N ASP A 47 13.28 -6.28 2.88
CA ASP A 47 13.75 -4.95 2.48
C ASP A 47 12.76 -3.85 2.91
N ILE A 48 13.03 -2.60 2.49
CA ILE A 48 12.20 -1.45 2.84
C ILE A 48 10.81 -1.49 2.18
N TYR A 49 10.68 -2.11 0.99
CA TYR A 49 9.39 -2.23 0.32
C TYR A 49 8.49 -3.25 1.00
N ASP A 50 9.06 -4.33 1.54
CA ASP A 50 8.35 -5.29 2.38
C ASP A 50 7.82 -4.61 3.67
N VAL A 51 8.57 -3.64 4.22
CA VAL A 51 8.06 -2.81 5.34
C VAL A 51 6.85 -1.98 4.90
N LEU A 52 6.92 -1.34 3.71
CA LEU A 52 5.82 -0.54 3.17
C LEU A 52 4.58 -1.39 2.89
N ASP A 53 4.74 -2.59 2.34
CA ASP A 53 3.65 -3.56 2.19
C ASP A 53 2.97 -3.85 3.54
N GLY A 54 3.79 -4.08 4.57
CA GLY A 54 3.30 -4.27 5.94
C GLY A 54 2.53 -3.08 6.49
N VAL A 55 3.00 -1.86 6.24
CA VAL A 55 2.34 -0.61 6.67
C VAL A 55 0.98 -0.46 6.00
N VAL A 56 0.91 -0.59 4.68
CA VAL A 56 -0.34 -0.41 3.93
C VAL A 56 -1.33 -1.50 4.31
N GLN A 57 -0.87 -2.77 4.42
CA GLN A 57 -1.74 -3.85 4.85
C GLN A 57 -2.31 -3.62 6.25
N ALA A 58 -1.46 -3.22 7.21
CA ALA A 58 -1.92 -2.95 8.57
C ALA A 58 -2.96 -1.82 8.63
N LYS A 59 -2.84 -0.80 7.76
CA LYS A 59 -3.85 0.28 7.67
C LYS A 59 -5.15 -0.18 7.02
N ILE A 60 -5.09 -1.00 5.99
CA ILE A 60 -6.28 -1.60 5.39
C ILE A 60 -7.02 -2.48 6.41
N ASP A 61 -6.29 -3.31 7.17
CA ASP A 61 -6.86 -4.18 8.19
C ASP A 61 -7.54 -3.35 9.30
N GLU A 62 -6.87 -2.29 9.79
CA GLU A 62 -7.41 -1.33 10.78
C GLU A 62 -8.72 -0.69 10.29
N PHE A 63 -8.76 -0.23 9.04
CA PHE A 63 -9.95 0.39 8.46
C PHE A 63 -11.07 -0.63 8.19
N ASN A 64 -10.71 -1.86 7.80
CA ASN A 64 -11.70 -2.94 7.66
C ASN A 64 -12.36 -3.28 9.00
N GLU A 65 -11.61 -3.29 10.09
CA GLU A 65 -12.16 -3.48 11.44
C GLU A 65 -13.04 -2.29 11.86
N GLU A 66 -12.60 -1.04 11.60
CA GLU A 66 -13.34 0.19 11.93
C GLU A 66 -14.69 0.26 11.20
N TYR A 67 -14.74 -0.15 9.93
CA TYR A 67 -15.94 -0.03 9.08
C TYR A 67 -16.61 -1.37 8.75
N ASN A 68 -16.33 -2.43 9.50
CA ASN A 68 -16.93 -3.76 9.31
C ASN A 68 -16.85 -4.28 7.84
N GLY A 69 -15.78 -3.93 7.13
CA GLY A 69 -15.55 -4.33 5.74
C GLY A 69 -16.44 -3.61 4.70
N GLU A 70 -17.10 -2.49 5.07
CA GLU A 70 -17.79 -1.63 4.10
C GLU A 70 -16.74 -0.95 3.19
N MET A 71 -16.55 -1.53 2.01
CA MET A 71 -15.43 -1.23 1.09
C MET A 71 -15.34 0.24 0.69
N ASP A 72 -16.46 0.90 0.44
CA ASP A 72 -16.53 2.32 0.10
C ASP A 72 -15.98 3.19 1.23
N LYS A 73 -16.33 2.90 2.48
CA LYS A 73 -15.83 3.61 3.67
C LYS A 73 -14.34 3.34 3.90
N VAL A 74 -13.91 2.08 3.76
CA VAL A 74 -12.48 1.70 3.86
C VAL A 74 -11.66 2.45 2.83
N LEU A 75 -12.13 2.52 1.58
CA LEU A 75 -11.45 3.23 0.50
C LEU A 75 -11.37 4.74 0.78
N MET A 76 -12.46 5.37 1.17
CA MET A 76 -12.50 6.79 1.52
C MET A 76 -11.55 7.10 2.68
N ARG A 77 -11.53 6.27 3.71
CA ARG A 77 -10.63 6.41 4.85
C ARG A 77 -9.16 6.28 4.46
N PHE A 78 -8.86 5.35 3.53
CA PHE A 78 -7.51 5.20 3.00
C PHE A 78 -7.07 6.41 2.18
N ILE A 79 -7.97 7.01 1.39
CA ILE A 79 -7.70 8.25 0.66
C ILE A 79 -7.41 9.40 1.63
N GLU A 80 -8.23 9.59 2.67
CA GLU A 80 -8.01 10.61 3.70
C GLU A 80 -6.65 10.42 4.40
N TYR A 81 -6.34 9.19 4.79
CA TYR A 81 -5.03 8.85 5.37
C TYR A 81 -3.88 9.19 4.43
N SER A 82 -4.03 8.88 3.14
CA SER A 82 -3.03 9.17 2.12
C SER A 82 -2.81 10.68 1.92
N ILE A 83 -3.88 11.48 2.00
CA ILE A 83 -3.80 12.95 1.93
C ILE A 83 -3.01 13.51 3.12
N ILE A 84 -3.29 13.03 4.34
CA ILE A 84 -2.60 13.45 5.56
C ILE A 84 -1.11 13.12 5.49
N HIS A 85 -0.77 11.94 4.97
CA HIS A 85 0.62 11.46 4.83
C HIS A 85 1.22 11.70 3.44
N ARG A 86 0.78 12.76 2.75
CA ARG A 86 1.22 13.06 1.37
C ARG A 86 2.73 13.09 1.21
N LYS A 87 3.48 13.61 2.20
CA LYS A 87 4.94 13.66 2.17
C LYS A 87 5.60 12.29 2.01
N VAL A 88 5.00 11.24 2.57
CA VAL A 88 5.50 9.87 2.39
C VAL A 88 5.39 9.47 0.92
N TRP A 89 4.26 9.76 0.28
CA TRP A 89 4.05 9.48 -1.14
C TRP A 89 4.99 10.28 -2.03
N ASP A 90 5.15 11.58 -1.78
CA ASP A 90 6.09 12.45 -2.51
C ASP A 90 7.54 11.92 -2.39
N ASN A 91 7.94 11.42 -1.22
CA ASN A 91 9.27 10.87 -0.97
C ASN A 91 9.46 9.44 -1.51
N LEU A 92 8.36 8.71 -1.70
CA LEU A 92 8.35 7.36 -2.28
C LEU A 92 8.48 7.40 -3.80
N PHE A 93 8.11 8.54 -4.45
CA PHE A 93 7.95 8.66 -5.89
C PHE A 93 9.29 8.81 -6.63
N ASP A 94 10.15 7.82 -6.52
CA ASP A 94 11.28 7.59 -7.44
C ASP A 94 10.96 6.39 -8.35
N ALA A 95 11.88 6.02 -9.25
CA ALA A 95 11.64 4.95 -10.22
C ALA A 95 11.27 3.61 -9.57
N ARG A 96 11.91 3.24 -8.45
CA ARG A 96 11.64 1.98 -7.73
C ARG A 96 10.35 2.07 -6.91
N GLY A 97 10.13 3.20 -6.26
CA GLY A 97 8.90 3.43 -5.50
C GLY A 97 7.67 3.42 -6.40
N ARG A 98 7.78 3.97 -7.61
CA ARG A 98 6.73 3.92 -8.62
C ARG A 98 6.43 2.50 -9.06
N GLU A 99 7.45 1.70 -9.38
CA GLU A 99 7.29 0.30 -9.79
C GLU A 99 6.65 -0.53 -8.67
N TRP A 100 7.12 -0.35 -7.43
CA TRP A 100 6.52 -1.00 -6.26
C TRP A 100 5.06 -0.59 -6.10
N LEU A 101 4.75 0.72 -6.13
CA LEU A 101 3.41 1.25 -5.96
C LEU A 101 2.46 0.71 -7.05
N GLU A 102 2.91 0.67 -8.31
CA GLU A 102 2.14 0.11 -9.41
C GLU A 102 1.77 -1.34 -9.15
N LYS A 103 2.77 -2.17 -8.86
CA LYS A 103 2.56 -3.59 -8.58
C LYS A 103 1.63 -3.79 -7.38
N TYR A 104 1.87 -3.05 -6.29
CA TYR A 104 1.07 -3.15 -5.06
C TYR A 104 -0.38 -2.76 -5.31
N VAL A 105 -0.62 -1.57 -5.87
CA VAL A 105 -1.95 -1.02 -6.11
C VAL A 105 -2.73 -1.90 -7.09
N LYS A 106 -2.15 -2.26 -8.24
CA LYS A 106 -2.81 -3.09 -9.24
C LYS A 106 -3.20 -4.45 -8.68
N THR A 107 -2.32 -5.11 -7.92
CA THR A 107 -2.65 -6.39 -7.27
C THR A 107 -3.83 -6.27 -6.31
N ARG A 108 -3.90 -5.19 -5.53
CA ARG A 108 -5.02 -4.97 -4.60
C ARG A 108 -6.32 -4.63 -5.31
N ILE A 109 -6.27 -3.78 -6.33
CA ILE A 109 -7.45 -3.44 -7.14
C ILE A 109 -7.98 -4.68 -7.84
N HIS A 110 -7.11 -5.51 -8.41
CA HIS A 110 -7.49 -6.78 -9.03
C HIS A 110 -8.31 -7.66 -8.07
N TYR A 111 -7.77 -7.85 -6.87
CA TYR A 111 -8.46 -8.66 -5.85
C TYR A 111 -9.84 -8.08 -5.48
N LEU A 112 -9.93 -6.76 -5.28
CA LEU A 112 -11.17 -6.09 -4.95
C LEU A 112 -12.18 -6.14 -6.10
N ALA A 113 -11.72 -5.95 -7.33
CA ALA A 113 -12.56 -6.09 -8.53
C ALA A 113 -13.13 -7.50 -8.66
N LEU A 114 -12.32 -8.54 -8.44
CA LEU A 114 -12.78 -9.93 -8.44
C LEU A 114 -13.87 -10.18 -7.39
N LEU A 115 -13.72 -9.65 -6.18
CA LEU A 115 -14.74 -9.80 -5.13
C LEU A 115 -16.05 -9.12 -5.53
N GLN A 116 -15.99 -7.92 -6.10
CA GLN A 116 -17.18 -7.19 -6.55
C GLN A 116 -17.84 -7.88 -7.75
N ILE A 117 -17.07 -8.33 -8.74
CA ILE A 117 -17.60 -9.08 -9.88
C ILE A 117 -18.34 -10.31 -9.40
N ARG A 118 -17.78 -11.11 -8.49
CA ARG A 118 -18.45 -12.29 -7.93
C ARG A 118 -19.77 -11.95 -7.26
N LYS A 119 -19.80 -10.86 -6.49
CA LYS A 119 -21.02 -10.41 -5.79
C LYS A 119 -22.10 -9.92 -6.77
N MET A 120 -21.70 -9.22 -7.83
CA MET A 120 -22.64 -8.63 -8.80
C MET A 120 -23.06 -9.59 -9.90
N SER A 121 -22.30 -10.65 -10.17
CA SER A 121 -22.57 -11.62 -11.23
C SER A 121 -23.46 -12.78 -10.78
N GLU A 122 -24.10 -12.71 -9.63
CA GLU A 122 -25.10 -13.71 -9.23
C GLU A 122 -26.20 -13.79 -10.28
N GLY A 123 -26.24 -14.92 -11.02
CA GLY A 123 -27.19 -15.16 -12.12
C GLY A 123 -26.67 -14.85 -13.53
N TYR A 124 -25.43 -14.36 -13.68
CA TYR A 124 -24.78 -14.14 -14.97
C TYR A 124 -23.54 -15.03 -15.13
N ILE A 125 -23.36 -15.59 -16.33
CA ILE A 125 -22.16 -16.35 -16.67
C ILE A 125 -21.17 -15.39 -17.37
N LEU A 126 -20.14 -14.94 -16.64
CA LEU A 126 -19.03 -14.19 -17.23
C LEU A 126 -17.92 -15.14 -17.65
N SER A 127 -17.34 -14.92 -18.83
CA SER A 127 -16.16 -15.66 -19.23
C SER A 127 -14.93 -15.17 -18.42
N ILE A 128 -13.90 -16.01 -18.30
CA ILE A 128 -12.62 -15.61 -17.66
C ILE A 128 -12.07 -14.34 -18.32
N LYS A 129 -12.19 -14.26 -19.66
CA LYS A 129 -11.71 -13.11 -20.43
C LYS A 129 -12.46 -11.81 -20.08
N ASP A 130 -13.78 -11.88 -19.87
CA ASP A 130 -14.57 -10.72 -19.47
C ASP A 130 -14.14 -10.22 -18.09
N VAL A 131 -13.93 -11.16 -17.15
CA VAL A 131 -13.45 -10.84 -15.80
C VAL A 131 -12.07 -10.18 -15.85
N GLU A 132 -11.13 -10.72 -16.63
CA GLU A 132 -9.79 -10.14 -16.81
C GLU A 132 -9.85 -8.73 -17.39
N ILE A 133 -10.69 -8.48 -18.40
CA ILE A 133 -10.85 -7.16 -19.01
C ILE A 133 -11.39 -6.16 -17.99
N ILE A 134 -12.41 -6.52 -17.22
CA ILE A 134 -13.00 -5.65 -16.19
C ILE A 134 -11.97 -5.34 -15.11
N CYS A 135 -11.24 -6.34 -14.61
CA CYS A 135 -10.19 -6.13 -13.60
C CYS A 135 -9.10 -5.17 -14.13
N SER A 136 -8.60 -5.42 -15.35
CA SER A 136 -7.56 -4.58 -15.95
C SER A 136 -8.04 -3.13 -16.15
N PHE A 137 -9.31 -2.92 -16.52
CA PHE A 137 -9.88 -1.58 -16.63
C PHE A 137 -9.82 -0.83 -15.29
N TYR A 138 -10.25 -1.46 -14.20
CA TYR A 138 -10.20 -0.83 -12.87
C TYR A 138 -8.77 -0.61 -12.38
N GLU A 139 -7.86 -1.56 -12.63
CA GLU A 139 -6.45 -1.43 -12.28
C GLU A 139 -5.83 -0.20 -12.93
N GLU A 140 -5.95 -0.05 -14.24
CA GLU A 140 -5.38 1.07 -14.98
C GLU A 140 -6.05 2.40 -14.65
N ALA A 141 -7.37 2.44 -14.52
CA ALA A 141 -8.10 3.65 -14.19
C ALA A 141 -7.74 4.18 -12.79
N ILE A 142 -7.78 3.33 -11.78
CA ILE A 142 -7.49 3.75 -10.39
C ILE A 142 -6.01 4.08 -10.23
N PHE A 143 -5.11 3.26 -10.79
CA PHE A 143 -3.69 3.55 -10.73
C PHE A 143 -3.34 4.86 -11.45
N GLY A 144 -3.91 5.10 -12.65
CA GLY A 144 -3.73 6.35 -13.39
C GLY A 144 -4.20 7.58 -12.61
N LEU A 145 -5.35 7.50 -11.94
CA LEU A 145 -5.86 8.58 -11.08
C LEU A 145 -4.94 8.82 -9.86
N LEU A 146 -4.47 7.74 -9.22
CA LEU A 146 -3.56 7.83 -8.10
C LEU A 146 -2.23 8.50 -8.49
N ILE A 147 -1.67 8.12 -9.63
CA ILE A 147 -0.42 8.71 -10.14
C ILE A 147 -0.59 10.20 -10.44
N ARG A 148 -1.68 10.59 -11.12
CA ARG A 148 -1.98 12.00 -11.38
C ARG A 148 -2.08 12.81 -10.09
N TRP A 149 -2.75 12.27 -9.08
CA TRP A 149 -2.87 12.91 -7.78
C TRP A 149 -1.52 13.06 -7.07
N ILE A 150 -0.62 12.05 -7.12
CA ILE A 150 0.72 12.11 -6.53
C ILE A 150 1.58 13.15 -7.24
N ILE A 151 1.59 13.15 -8.60
CA ILE A 151 2.43 14.06 -9.40
C ILE A 151 1.89 15.51 -9.39
N LYS A 152 0.68 15.76 -8.87
CA LYS A 152 0.00 17.06 -8.91
C LYS A 152 -0.27 17.58 -10.34
N GLU A 153 -0.44 16.70 -11.28
CA GLU A 153 -1.04 17.07 -12.56
C GLU A 153 -2.54 17.28 -12.30
N GLU A 154 -2.96 18.57 -12.31
CA GLU A 154 -4.37 18.98 -12.23
C GLU A 154 -5.19 18.45 -13.42
#